data_653b393dec68bddced97d7c6433b07c6
#
_entry.id   653b393dec68bddced97d7c6433b07c6
#
_cell.length_a   1.000
_cell.length_b   1.000
_cell.length_c   1.000
_cell.angle_alpha   90.00
_cell.angle_beta   90.00
_cell.angle_gamma   90.00
#
_symmetry.space_group_name_H-M   'P 1'
#
loop_
_entity.id
_entity.type
_entity.pdbx_description
1 polymer ?
#
loop_
_entity_poly.entity_id
_entity_poly.type
_entity_poly.pdbx_seq_one_letter_code
_entity_poly.pdbx_strand_id
1 'polypeptide(L)'
;MKAKVTQRLQITFVDKYLEIITLLPNLVVVHHDINEGNLLIKEVGCSGSVDIAGLLDFQDSCYGKRHYDIAVFMAYMMIYYMGQDKMKCGGLCLKGFLQEATLSEVELNLLYYTVVGRLVQSLVLGSYSYSLYKDPYLLSTSHEGWQLLRTLWSKPAQDVLYQWLLSAQSDD
;
A
#
# COMPACT_ATOMS: atom_id res chain seq x y z
N MET A 1 19.74 8.32 13.48
CA MET A 1 18.26 8.36 13.35
C MET A 1 17.72 7.20 12.52
N LYS A 2 18.27 6.90 11.31
CA LYS A 2 17.84 5.76 10.45
C LYS A 2 17.89 4.40 11.16
N ALA A 3 18.98 4.05 11.86
CA ALA A 3 19.13 2.76 12.54
C ALA A 3 18.09 2.53 13.66
N LYS A 4 17.73 3.56 14.45
CA LYS A 4 16.71 3.44 15.49
C LYS A 4 15.29 3.25 14.94
N VAL A 5 15.00 3.88 13.78
CA VAL A 5 13.72 3.70 13.08
C VAL A 5 13.63 2.27 12.55
N THR A 6 14.67 1.75 11.92
CA THR A 6 14.73 0.38 11.39
C THR A 6 14.57 -0.66 12.49
N GLN A 7 15.25 -0.48 13.62
CA GLN A 7 15.15 -1.42 14.75
C GLN A 7 13.76 -1.40 15.40
N ARG A 8 13.14 -0.21 15.55
CA ARG A 8 11.78 -0.08 16.07
C ARG A 8 10.73 -0.67 15.12
N LEU A 9 10.92 -0.48 13.79
CA LEU A 9 10.10 -1.11 12.76
C LEU A 9 10.17 -2.64 12.86
N GLN A 10 11.36 -3.20 12.99
CA GLN A 10 11.56 -4.63 13.12
C GLN A 10 10.80 -5.22 14.33
N ILE A 11 10.96 -4.64 15.50
CA ILE A 11 10.34 -5.13 16.74
C ILE A 11 8.81 -4.99 16.66
N THR A 12 8.29 -3.81 16.32
CA THR A 12 6.83 -3.56 16.31
C THR A 12 6.12 -4.29 15.19
N PHE A 13 6.75 -4.40 14.02
CA PHE A 13 6.15 -5.05 12.84
C PHE A 13 6.13 -6.57 13.01
N VAL A 14 7.26 -7.16 13.39
CA VAL A 14 7.37 -8.63 13.55
C VAL A 14 6.48 -9.12 14.67
N ASP A 15 6.54 -8.50 15.85
CA ASP A 15 5.83 -8.99 17.02
C ASP A 15 4.31 -8.89 16.88
N LYS A 16 3.80 -7.77 16.35
CA LYS A 16 2.34 -7.59 16.20
C LYS A 16 1.77 -8.22 14.93
N TYR A 17 2.49 -8.12 13.81
CA TYR A 17 2.00 -8.58 12.53
C TYR A 17 1.99 -10.11 12.43
N LEU A 18 3.07 -10.77 12.81
CA LEU A 18 3.15 -12.23 12.76
C LEU A 18 2.18 -12.90 13.75
N GLU A 19 2.00 -12.33 14.94
CA GLU A 19 1.06 -12.85 15.91
C GLU A 19 -0.37 -12.86 15.37
N ILE A 20 -0.79 -11.78 14.71
CA ILE A 20 -2.17 -11.62 14.23
C ILE A 20 -2.40 -12.33 12.90
N ILE A 21 -1.43 -12.35 11.99
CA ILE A 21 -1.63 -12.93 10.64
C ILE A 21 -1.91 -14.43 10.68
N THR A 22 -1.41 -15.12 11.71
CA THR A 22 -1.70 -16.55 11.92
C THR A 22 -3.16 -16.82 12.27
N LEU A 23 -3.87 -15.82 12.79
CA LEU A 23 -5.28 -15.93 13.19
C LEU A 23 -6.24 -15.72 12.02
N LEU A 24 -5.76 -15.25 10.86
CA LEU A 24 -6.62 -15.00 9.71
C LEU A 24 -7.02 -16.32 9.03
N PRO A 25 -8.32 -16.62 8.94
CA PRO A 25 -8.80 -17.73 8.13
C PRO A 25 -8.55 -17.44 6.65
N ASN A 26 -8.75 -18.36 5.79
CA ASN A 26 -8.86 -18.26 4.33
C ASN A 26 -7.77 -17.47 3.58
N LEU A 27 -7.05 -18.19 2.75
CA LEU A 27 -6.24 -17.63 1.69
C LEU A 27 -7.10 -17.43 0.44
N VAL A 28 -6.87 -16.34 -0.26
CA VAL A 28 -7.45 -16.04 -1.59
C VAL A 28 -6.33 -15.88 -2.59
N VAL A 29 -6.65 -15.91 -3.88
CA VAL A 29 -5.69 -15.52 -4.90
C VAL A 29 -5.50 -14.01 -4.81
N VAL A 30 -4.28 -13.56 -4.64
CA VAL A 30 -3.86 -12.16 -4.62
C VAL A 30 -2.89 -11.91 -5.76
N HIS A 31 -2.94 -10.71 -6.34
CA HIS A 31 -2.01 -10.29 -7.38
C HIS A 31 -0.62 -9.98 -6.79
N HIS A 32 -0.59 -9.40 -5.60
CA HIS A 32 0.56 -9.09 -4.76
C HIS A 32 1.46 -7.95 -5.26
N ASP A 33 1.23 -7.40 -6.45
CA ASP A 33 1.95 -6.24 -6.98
C ASP A 33 1.07 -5.28 -7.79
N ILE A 34 -0.10 -4.89 -7.23
CA ILE A 34 -0.98 -3.90 -7.85
C ILE A 34 -0.39 -2.50 -7.61
N ASN A 35 0.33 -2.00 -8.63
CA ASN A 35 0.93 -0.67 -8.62
C ASN A 35 0.55 0.08 -9.91
N GLU A 36 0.92 1.36 -10.01
CA GLU A 36 0.59 2.22 -11.16
C GLU A 36 1.17 1.72 -12.49
N GLY A 37 2.33 1.07 -12.46
CA GLY A 37 2.98 0.51 -13.65
C GLY A 37 2.28 -0.72 -14.21
N ASN A 38 1.49 -1.40 -13.37
CA ASN A 38 0.75 -2.61 -13.76
C ASN A 38 -0.71 -2.34 -14.13
N LEU A 39 -1.16 -1.08 -14.11
CA LEU A 39 -2.50 -0.67 -14.50
C LEU A 39 -2.50 -0.08 -15.90
N LEU A 40 -3.26 -0.68 -16.79
CA LEU A 40 -3.56 -0.09 -18.11
C LEU A 40 -4.81 0.76 -18.00
N ILE A 41 -4.71 2.01 -18.43
CA ILE A 41 -5.83 2.95 -18.50
C ILE A 41 -6.19 3.27 -19.95
N LYS A 42 -7.44 3.58 -20.23
CA LYS A 42 -7.94 4.08 -21.50
C LYS A 42 -8.78 5.33 -21.28
N GLU A 43 -8.69 6.27 -22.20
CA GLU A 43 -9.62 7.40 -22.23
C GLU A 43 -11.02 6.94 -22.63
N VAL A 44 -12.03 7.48 -21.96
CA VAL A 44 -13.45 7.19 -22.22
C VAL A 44 -14.17 8.46 -22.65
N GLY A 45 -14.67 8.48 -23.87
CA GLY A 45 -15.35 9.65 -24.44
C GLY A 45 -14.42 10.83 -24.67
N CYS A 46 -15.01 12.04 -24.80
CA CYS A 46 -14.27 13.28 -25.06
C CYS A 46 -14.07 14.14 -23.79
N SER A 47 -14.40 13.61 -22.62
CA SER A 47 -14.41 14.37 -21.35
C SER A 47 -13.10 14.32 -20.55
N GLY A 48 -12.09 13.59 -21.05
CA GLY A 48 -10.86 13.31 -20.29
C GLY A 48 -11.05 12.30 -19.14
N SER A 49 -12.20 11.63 -19.09
CA SER A 49 -12.44 10.53 -18.17
C SER A 49 -11.59 9.33 -18.55
N VAL A 50 -11.10 8.60 -17.57
CA VAL A 50 -10.30 7.38 -17.77
C VAL A 50 -10.99 6.18 -17.13
N ASP A 51 -10.76 5.02 -17.71
CA ASP A 51 -11.21 3.74 -17.17
C ASP A 51 -10.04 2.75 -17.14
N ILE A 52 -10.11 1.76 -16.28
CA ILE A 52 -9.11 0.70 -16.21
C ILE A 52 -9.37 -0.27 -17.37
N ALA A 53 -8.39 -0.42 -18.26
CA ALA A 53 -8.45 -1.31 -19.42
C ALA A 53 -7.84 -2.68 -19.14
N GLY A 54 -6.96 -2.80 -18.16
CA GLY A 54 -6.34 -4.07 -17.81
C GLY A 54 -5.40 -3.98 -16.63
N LEU A 55 -5.02 -5.15 -16.15
CA LEU A 55 -4.03 -5.37 -15.09
C LEU A 55 -2.93 -6.26 -15.68
N LEU A 56 -1.67 -5.92 -15.42
CA LEU A 56 -0.47 -6.60 -15.91
C LEU A 56 0.30 -7.26 -14.78
N ASP A 57 1.25 -8.11 -15.15
CA ASP A 57 2.30 -8.67 -14.28
C ASP A 57 1.77 -9.53 -13.13
N PHE A 58 1.21 -10.69 -13.50
CA PHE A 58 0.68 -11.69 -12.57
C PHE A 58 1.74 -12.65 -12.02
N GLN A 59 3.04 -12.39 -12.26
CA GLN A 59 4.10 -13.35 -11.87
C GLN A 59 4.23 -13.52 -10.35
N ASP A 60 3.87 -12.50 -9.55
CA ASP A 60 3.90 -12.54 -8.09
C ASP A 60 2.58 -13.03 -7.47
N SER A 61 1.61 -13.40 -8.33
CA SER A 61 0.31 -13.87 -7.85
C SER A 61 0.45 -15.17 -7.07
N CYS A 62 -0.19 -15.21 -5.92
CA CYS A 62 -0.11 -16.35 -5.00
C CYS A 62 -1.39 -16.49 -4.17
N TYR A 63 -1.45 -17.56 -3.38
CA TYR A 63 -2.44 -17.65 -2.31
C TYR A 63 -1.97 -16.81 -1.11
N GLY A 64 -2.69 -15.75 -0.83
CA GLY A 64 -2.37 -14.78 0.22
C GLY A 64 -3.59 -14.25 0.96
N LYS A 65 -3.36 -13.32 1.86
CA LYS A 65 -4.44 -12.63 2.57
C LYS A 65 -4.91 -11.43 1.75
N ARG A 66 -6.24 -11.27 1.58
CA ARG A 66 -6.83 -10.23 0.70
C ARG A 66 -6.38 -8.80 1.01
N HIS A 67 -6.09 -8.49 2.28
CA HIS A 67 -5.62 -7.16 2.66
C HIS A 67 -4.23 -6.81 2.09
N TYR A 68 -3.48 -7.78 1.54
CA TYR A 68 -2.21 -7.48 0.86
C TYR A 68 -2.42 -6.68 -0.41
N ASP A 69 -3.36 -7.07 -1.27
CA ASP A 69 -3.58 -6.38 -2.55
C ASP A 69 -4.00 -4.94 -2.33
N ILE A 70 -4.97 -4.70 -1.44
CA ILE A 70 -5.36 -3.33 -1.14
C ILE A 70 -4.23 -2.53 -0.48
N ALA A 71 -3.43 -3.16 0.39
CA ALA A 71 -2.31 -2.45 1.03
C ALA A 71 -1.21 -2.07 0.03
N VAL A 72 -0.88 -2.96 -0.92
CA VAL A 72 0.07 -2.66 -2.01
C VAL A 72 -0.45 -1.52 -2.86
N PHE A 73 -1.71 -1.61 -3.30
CA PHE A 73 -2.36 -0.57 -4.09
C PHE A 73 -2.37 0.79 -3.37
N MET A 74 -2.80 0.83 -2.10
CA MET A 74 -2.78 2.05 -1.29
C MET A 74 -1.38 2.65 -1.17
N ALA A 75 -0.36 1.82 -0.93
CA ALA A 75 1.02 2.28 -0.78
C ALA A 75 1.51 3.03 -2.03
N TYR A 76 1.33 2.42 -3.20
CA TYR A 76 1.79 3.01 -4.46
C TYR A 76 0.92 4.19 -4.91
N MET A 77 -0.40 4.11 -4.77
CA MET A 77 -1.26 5.24 -5.10
C MET A 77 -0.94 6.46 -4.22
N MET A 78 -0.70 6.28 -2.92
CA MET A 78 -0.26 7.38 -2.05
C MET A 78 1.13 7.93 -2.40
N ILE A 79 2.08 7.09 -2.88
CA ILE A 79 3.39 7.58 -3.35
C ILE A 79 3.22 8.52 -4.54
N TYR A 80 2.48 8.09 -5.55
CA TYR A 80 2.35 8.80 -6.83
C TYR A 80 1.25 9.85 -6.86
N TYR A 81 0.42 9.94 -5.80
CA TYR A 81 -0.63 10.95 -5.73
C TYR A 81 -0.05 12.37 -5.72
N MET A 82 -0.40 13.15 -6.73
CA MET A 82 0.08 14.52 -6.93
C MET A 82 -0.69 15.56 -6.11
N GLY A 83 -1.81 15.18 -5.48
CA GLY A 83 -2.57 16.05 -4.59
C GLY A 83 -1.91 16.22 -3.21
N GLN A 84 -2.45 17.15 -2.42
CA GLN A 84 -1.87 17.49 -1.12
C GLN A 84 -2.15 16.46 -0.02
N ASP A 85 -3.30 15.78 -0.09
CA ASP A 85 -3.75 14.86 0.97
C ASP A 85 -3.58 13.39 0.56
N LYS A 86 -2.39 12.85 0.82
CA LYS A 86 -2.08 11.43 0.59
C LYS A 86 -2.93 10.50 1.48
N MET A 87 -3.43 10.98 2.63
CA MET A 87 -4.30 10.18 3.49
C MET A 87 -5.68 10.00 2.87
N LYS A 88 -6.25 11.08 2.30
CA LYS A 88 -7.50 11.01 1.53
C LYS A 88 -7.35 10.03 0.34
N CYS A 89 -6.24 10.09 -0.38
CA CYS A 89 -5.95 9.13 -1.47
C CYS A 89 -6.01 7.68 -0.98
N GLY A 90 -5.34 7.35 0.13
CA GLY A 90 -5.41 6.02 0.72
C GLY A 90 -6.82 5.59 1.08
N GLY A 91 -7.62 6.48 1.66
CA GLY A 91 -9.01 6.22 1.99
C GLY A 91 -9.91 6.00 0.75
N LEU A 92 -9.68 6.73 -0.35
CA LEU A 92 -10.40 6.51 -1.61
C LEU A 92 -10.06 5.15 -2.25
N CYS A 93 -8.81 4.71 -2.17
CA CYS A 93 -8.44 3.36 -2.58
C CYS A 93 -9.18 2.31 -1.75
N LEU A 94 -9.24 2.49 -0.45
CA LEU A 94 -9.98 1.61 0.46
C LEU A 94 -11.48 1.62 0.16
N LYS A 95 -12.08 2.80 -0.12
CA LYS A 95 -13.49 2.94 -0.53
C LYS A 95 -13.80 2.06 -1.74
N GLY A 96 -13.03 2.20 -2.81
CA GLY A 96 -13.23 1.40 -4.03
C GLY A 96 -13.11 -0.11 -3.76
N PHE A 97 -12.13 -0.52 -2.96
CA PHE A 97 -11.99 -1.92 -2.60
C PHE A 97 -13.19 -2.45 -1.79
N LEU A 98 -13.70 -1.68 -0.83
CA LEU A 98 -14.82 -2.09 0.03
C LEU A 98 -16.16 -2.13 -0.70
N GLN A 99 -16.28 -1.54 -1.91
CA GLN A 99 -17.46 -1.70 -2.76
C GLN A 99 -17.56 -3.11 -3.36
N GLU A 100 -16.41 -3.75 -3.61
CA GLU A 100 -16.36 -5.05 -4.29
C GLU A 100 -15.99 -6.22 -3.33
N ALA A 101 -15.35 -5.91 -2.20
CA ALA A 101 -14.88 -6.92 -1.25
C ALA A 101 -15.02 -6.44 0.19
N THR A 102 -15.09 -7.39 1.11
CA THR A 102 -15.13 -7.09 2.56
C THR A 102 -13.81 -7.44 3.22
N LEU A 103 -13.40 -6.63 4.18
CA LEU A 103 -12.33 -6.92 5.12
C LEU A 103 -12.93 -7.20 6.50
N SER A 104 -12.45 -8.25 7.17
CA SER A 104 -12.76 -8.47 8.57
C SER A 104 -12.13 -7.37 9.44
N GLU A 105 -12.60 -7.21 10.67
CA GLU A 105 -12.04 -6.27 11.63
C GLU A 105 -10.53 -6.51 11.84
N VAL A 106 -10.10 -7.77 11.86
CA VAL A 106 -8.69 -8.15 11.98
C VAL A 106 -7.89 -7.69 10.76
N GLU A 107 -8.41 -7.89 9.54
CA GLU A 107 -7.75 -7.42 8.31
C GLU A 107 -7.65 -5.90 8.25
N LEU A 108 -8.70 -5.19 8.68
CA LEU A 108 -8.67 -3.72 8.78
C LEU A 108 -7.61 -3.23 9.78
N ASN A 109 -7.54 -3.86 10.95
CA ASN A 109 -6.53 -3.51 11.96
C ASN A 109 -5.09 -3.81 11.50
N LEU A 110 -4.91 -4.77 10.59
CA LEU A 110 -3.62 -5.09 9.98
C LEU A 110 -3.25 -4.15 8.82
N LEU A 111 -4.23 -3.48 8.21
CA LEU A 111 -4.03 -2.72 6.97
C LEU A 111 -2.91 -1.68 7.08
N TYR A 112 -2.89 -0.91 8.18
CA TYR A 112 -1.80 0.05 8.43
C TYR A 112 -0.42 -0.61 8.41
N TYR A 113 -0.27 -1.72 9.11
CA TYR A 113 1.02 -2.41 9.22
C TYR A 113 1.43 -3.02 7.88
N THR A 114 0.46 -3.50 7.10
CA THR A 114 0.72 -4.05 5.76
C THR A 114 1.16 -2.97 4.78
N VAL A 115 0.50 -1.80 4.78
CA VAL A 115 0.91 -0.63 3.96
C VAL A 115 2.32 -0.18 4.34
N VAL A 116 2.59 0.00 5.63
CA VAL A 116 3.92 0.40 6.12
C VAL A 116 4.97 -0.66 5.76
N GLY A 117 4.64 -1.95 5.90
CA GLY A 117 5.51 -3.05 5.54
C GLY A 117 5.87 -3.05 4.05
N ARG A 118 4.89 -2.82 3.17
CA ARG A 118 5.13 -2.72 1.72
C ARG A 118 6.02 -1.53 1.38
N LEU A 119 5.79 -0.36 1.99
CA LEU A 119 6.66 0.80 1.82
C LEU A 119 8.10 0.49 2.24
N VAL A 120 8.30 -0.12 3.40
CA VAL A 120 9.64 -0.51 3.88
C VAL A 120 10.29 -1.49 2.92
N GLN A 121 9.56 -2.53 2.49
CA GLN A 121 10.05 -3.52 1.52
C GLN A 121 10.50 -2.85 0.23
N SER A 122 9.66 -2.05 -0.40
CA SER A 122 9.97 -1.36 -1.66
C SER A 122 11.19 -0.46 -1.52
N LEU A 123 11.25 0.37 -0.48
CA LEU A 123 12.33 1.34 -0.27
C LEU A 123 13.67 0.69 0.06
N VAL A 124 13.67 -0.37 0.88
CA VAL A 124 14.90 -1.05 1.28
C VAL A 124 15.42 -1.91 0.14
N LEU A 125 14.56 -2.72 -0.50
CA LEU A 125 14.97 -3.58 -1.62
C LEU A 125 15.36 -2.74 -2.83
N GLY A 126 14.63 -1.67 -3.15
CA GLY A 126 15.00 -0.75 -4.23
C GLY A 126 16.37 -0.13 -4.00
N SER A 127 16.65 0.36 -2.78
CA SER A 127 17.96 0.91 -2.42
C SER A 127 19.08 -0.14 -2.49
N TYR A 128 18.81 -1.36 -2.04
CA TYR A 128 19.77 -2.47 -2.13
C TYR A 128 20.06 -2.84 -3.58
N SER A 129 19.02 -3.06 -4.38
CA SER A 129 19.16 -3.40 -5.80
C SER A 129 19.88 -2.30 -6.57
N TYR A 130 19.58 -1.02 -6.28
CA TYR A 130 20.34 0.09 -6.86
C TYR A 130 21.83 0.05 -6.50
N SER A 131 22.18 -0.37 -5.29
CA SER A 131 23.58 -0.52 -4.90
C SER A 131 24.35 -1.52 -5.78
N LEU A 132 23.65 -2.53 -6.31
CA LEU A 132 24.21 -3.58 -7.16
C LEU A 132 24.15 -3.22 -8.65
N TYR A 133 23.01 -2.76 -9.14
CA TYR A 133 22.75 -2.64 -10.59
C TYR A 133 22.85 -1.22 -11.11
N LYS A 134 22.83 -0.20 -10.24
CA LYS A 134 22.91 1.24 -10.58
C LYS A 134 21.81 1.73 -11.53
N ASP A 135 20.70 1.00 -11.62
CA ASP A 135 19.55 1.40 -12.43
C ASP A 135 18.72 2.47 -11.66
N PRO A 136 18.59 3.70 -12.20
CA PRO A 136 17.83 4.78 -11.54
C PRO A 136 16.35 4.43 -11.30
N TYR A 137 15.77 3.56 -12.13
CA TYR A 137 14.38 3.11 -11.97
C TYR A 137 14.13 2.50 -10.58
N LEU A 138 15.12 1.79 -10.02
CA LEU A 138 15.03 1.17 -8.70
C LEU A 138 14.85 2.17 -7.55
N LEU A 139 15.09 3.46 -7.80
CA LEU A 139 14.89 4.55 -6.84
C LEU A 139 13.67 5.42 -7.16
N SER A 140 12.86 5.07 -8.17
CA SER A 140 11.71 5.88 -8.61
C SER A 140 10.75 6.24 -7.48
N THR A 141 10.52 5.33 -6.55
CA THR A 141 9.66 5.53 -5.37
C THR A 141 10.34 6.17 -4.17
N SER A 142 11.69 6.32 -4.21
CA SER A 142 12.47 6.58 -2.98
C SER A 142 12.17 7.92 -2.33
N HIS A 143 12.06 9.01 -3.09
CA HIS A 143 11.85 10.32 -2.51
C HIS A 143 10.52 10.43 -1.78
N GLU A 144 9.43 10.22 -2.50
CA GLU A 144 8.05 10.30 -1.98
C GLU A 144 7.75 9.18 -0.98
N GLY A 145 8.24 7.97 -1.25
CA GLY A 145 8.03 6.83 -0.38
C GLY A 145 8.66 7.00 1.00
N TRP A 146 9.87 7.54 1.12
CA TRP A 146 10.47 7.84 2.42
C TRP A 146 9.74 8.94 3.17
N GLN A 147 9.19 9.95 2.47
CA GLN A 147 8.38 11.00 3.09
C GLN A 147 7.05 10.42 3.61
N LEU A 148 6.36 9.64 2.77
CA LEU A 148 5.12 8.98 3.14
C LEU A 148 5.33 8.04 4.35
N LEU A 149 6.36 7.21 4.32
CA LEU A 149 6.70 6.30 5.44
C LEU A 149 6.92 7.07 6.74
N ARG A 150 7.64 8.19 6.73
CA ARG A 150 7.83 9.02 7.93
C ARG A 150 6.52 9.61 8.42
N THR A 151 5.68 10.08 7.50
CA THR A 151 4.37 10.66 7.82
C THR A 151 3.46 9.62 8.50
N LEU A 152 3.35 8.42 7.93
CA LEU A 152 2.59 7.33 8.52
C LEU A 152 3.16 6.92 9.89
N TRP A 153 4.50 6.74 9.96
CA TRP A 153 5.16 6.28 11.17
C TRP A 153 5.14 7.29 12.33
N SER A 154 4.95 8.58 12.05
CA SER A 154 4.85 9.62 13.06
C SER A 154 3.51 9.63 13.80
N LYS A 155 2.50 8.93 13.29
CA LYS A 155 1.14 8.89 13.83
C LYS A 155 0.86 7.53 14.49
N PRO A 156 -0.06 7.45 15.46
CA PRO A 156 -0.59 6.18 15.92
C PRO A 156 -1.29 5.43 14.79
N ALA A 157 -1.11 4.11 14.72
CA ALA A 157 -1.69 3.27 13.66
C ALA A 157 -3.22 3.41 13.57
N GLN A 158 -3.89 3.49 14.72
CA GLN A 158 -5.34 3.65 14.81
C GLN A 158 -5.83 4.98 14.25
N ASP A 159 -5.07 6.06 14.44
CA ASP A 159 -5.44 7.38 13.90
C ASP A 159 -5.34 7.40 12.37
N VAL A 160 -4.31 6.75 11.81
CA VAL A 160 -4.15 6.61 10.37
C VAL A 160 -5.28 5.76 9.78
N LEU A 161 -5.57 4.62 10.37
CA LEU A 161 -6.68 3.75 9.94
C LEU A 161 -8.02 4.50 10.01
N TYR A 162 -8.26 5.23 11.08
CA TYR A 162 -9.47 6.04 11.23
C TYR A 162 -9.60 7.10 10.14
N GLN A 163 -8.51 7.80 9.79
CA GLN A 163 -8.51 8.77 8.69
C GLN A 163 -8.83 8.12 7.34
N TRP A 164 -8.28 6.93 7.06
CA TRP A 164 -8.62 6.18 5.83
C TRP A 164 -10.10 5.78 5.80
N LEU A 165 -10.64 5.29 6.92
CA LEU A 165 -12.04 4.89 7.00
C LEU A 165 -13.00 6.09 6.87
N LEU A 166 -12.67 7.25 7.45
CA LEU A 166 -13.43 8.48 7.26
C LEU A 166 -13.45 8.89 5.79
N SER A 167 -12.30 8.88 5.13
CA SER A 167 -12.21 9.21 3.70
C SER A 167 -12.94 8.19 2.82
N ALA A 168 -12.99 6.92 3.24
CA ALA A 168 -13.73 5.89 2.53
C ALA A 168 -15.25 6.06 2.63
N GLN A 169 -15.76 6.76 3.65
CA GLN A 169 -17.18 7.03 3.85
C GLN A 169 -17.64 8.36 3.25
N SER A 170 -16.70 9.22 2.83
CA SER A 170 -17.06 10.51 2.22
C SER A 170 -17.65 10.32 0.82
N ASP A 171 -18.69 11.08 0.51
CA ASP A 171 -19.41 11.07 -0.79
C ASP A 171 -18.81 12.03 -1.83
N ASP A 172 -17.56 12.47 -1.66
CA ASP A 172 -16.87 13.39 -2.58
C ASP A 172 -16.16 12.67 -3.74
#